data_cba2928ef52a4b654a58e76ea67a3211
#
_entry.id   cba2928ef52a4b654a58e76ea67a3211
#
_cell.length_a   1.000
_cell.length_b   1.000
_cell.length_c   1.000
_cell.angle_alpha   90.00
_cell.angle_beta   90.00
_cell.angle_gamma   90.00
#
_symmetry.space_group_name_H-M   'P 1'
#
loop_
_entity.id
_entity.type
_entity.pdbx_description
1 polymer ?
#
loop_
_entity_poly.entity_id
_entity_poly.type
_entity_poly.pdbx_seq_one_letter_code
_entity_poly.pdbx_strand_id
1 'polypeptide(L)'
;LILIVLIICILAYLNNTKNEYTFGEKSFINSNTNNVIDVGVEGSLPIFSNNGEGVFYDFLKYMENKTKLTFNIQVNGSANYNLVSKNELSDGDKIFFTDHYVVISSLEDEINDLSSLSNKSVFVMNTDKDYVAKYLENININYVSINGFSDITNEMGNSVIYAIVPLEKYIDSVIYNKYNVVKHIEGLHSHYVLNFKDSSNTMSKIFSKTFDMWEDKVYSSINNHYLDLYYEANNLTELEKESITSDDLIVGYIDNMPFEGKIHRNFTGITNQYLKAFSDMTGATYKFVSYKNLDKMMEALNGKKLDLVLNYYDLTNGNYESSYDLGNIDYVILTHKSNYNTYDNLVSVSDDNVKVVKNTKLYKF
;
A
#
# COMPACT_ATOMS: atom_id res chain seq x y z
N LEU A 1 20.44 -36.97 -15.71
CA LEU A 1 19.27 -36.71 -14.83
C LEU A 1 19.69 -36.74 -13.35
N ILE A 2 20.34 -37.80 -12.86
CA ILE A 2 20.77 -37.98 -11.45
C ILE A 2 21.70 -36.81 -11.03
N LEU A 3 22.65 -36.40 -11.87
CA LEU A 3 23.56 -35.29 -11.59
C LEU A 3 22.82 -33.94 -11.43
N ILE A 4 21.81 -33.70 -12.27
CA ILE A 4 20.97 -32.46 -12.20
C ILE A 4 20.16 -32.46 -10.90
N VAL A 5 19.56 -33.61 -10.53
CA VAL A 5 18.80 -33.72 -9.26
C VAL A 5 19.74 -33.54 -8.08
N LEU A 6 20.97 -34.07 -8.12
CA LEU A 6 21.96 -33.90 -7.06
C LEU A 6 22.38 -32.42 -6.92
N ILE A 7 22.60 -31.72 -8.04
CA ILE A 7 22.91 -30.28 -8.04
C ILE A 7 21.75 -29.47 -7.49
N ILE A 8 20.49 -29.78 -7.87
CA ILE A 8 19.30 -29.13 -7.32
C ILE A 8 19.17 -29.37 -5.81
N CYS A 9 19.40 -30.62 -5.36
CA CYS A 9 19.37 -30.94 -3.93
C CYS A 9 20.50 -30.24 -3.16
N ILE A 10 21.70 -30.13 -3.73
CA ILE A 10 22.83 -29.39 -3.12
C ILE A 10 22.51 -27.89 -3.08
N LEU A 11 21.97 -27.30 -4.15
CA LEU A 11 21.57 -25.90 -4.20
C LEU A 11 20.43 -25.60 -3.21
N ALA A 12 19.43 -26.48 -3.12
CA ALA A 12 18.35 -26.36 -2.15
C ALA A 12 18.86 -26.52 -0.70
N TYR A 13 19.80 -27.45 -0.46
CA TYR A 13 20.44 -27.61 0.83
C TYR A 13 21.28 -26.38 1.20
N LEU A 14 22.10 -25.87 0.28
CA LEU A 14 22.93 -24.67 0.49
C LEU A 14 22.07 -23.42 0.68
N ASN A 15 20.94 -23.33 0.00
CA ASN A 15 19.98 -22.23 0.19
C ASN A 15 19.27 -22.31 1.55
N ASN A 16 18.91 -23.51 1.98
CA ASN A 16 18.31 -23.75 3.31
C ASN A 16 19.31 -23.50 4.46
N THR A 17 20.61 -23.81 4.25
CA THR A 17 21.66 -23.59 5.27
C THR A 17 22.13 -22.14 5.35
N LYS A 18 21.91 -21.32 4.30
CA LYS A 18 22.20 -19.88 4.35
C LYS A 18 21.39 -19.14 5.42
N ASN A 19 20.20 -19.61 5.71
CA ASN A 19 19.26 -19.00 6.67
C ASN A 19 19.36 -19.61 8.07
N GLU A 20 20.32 -20.52 8.36
CA GLU A 20 20.54 -21.04 9.70
C GLU A 20 21.71 -20.33 10.41
N TYR A 21 21.58 -20.19 11.74
CA TYR A 21 22.69 -19.70 12.55
C TYR A 21 23.87 -20.66 12.50
N THR A 22 25.07 -20.13 12.34
CA THR A 22 26.33 -20.89 12.45
C THR A 22 26.53 -21.43 13.87
N PHE A 23 27.45 -22.37 14.04
CA PHE A 23 27.78 -22.90 15.37
C PHE A 23 28.20 -21.78 16.34
N GLY A 24 29.02 -20.80 15.88
CA GLY A 24 29.44 -19.66 16.68
C GLY A 24 28.27 -18.75 17.09
N GLU A 25 27.34 -18.48 16.18
CA GLU A 25 26.13 -17.71 16.47
C GLU A 25 25.20 -18.44 17.45
N LYS A 26 25.02 -19.76 17.28
CA LYS A 26 24.25 -20.60 18.23
C LYS A 26 24.88 -20.59 19.62
N SER A 27 26.21 -20.68 19.69
CA SER A 27 26.95 -20.60 20.97
C SER A 27 26.79 -19.23 21.63
N PHE A 28 26.88 -18.15 20.83
CA PHE A 28 26.65 -16.79 21.31
C PHE A 28 25.22 -16.61 21.84
N ILE A 29 24.21 -17.06 21.10
CA ILE A 29 22.79 -17.02 21.53
C ILE A 29 22.64 -17.71 22.88
N ASN A 30 23.12 -18.95 23.00
CA ASN A 30 23.00 -19.75 24.23
C ASN A 30 23.69 -19.09 25.45
N SER A 31 24.82 -18.41 25.22
CA SER A 31 25.53 -17.73 26.32
C SER A 31 24.90 -16.39 26.73
N ASN A 32 23.97 -15.84 25.92
CA ASN A 32 23.34 -14.54 26.16
C ASN A 32 21.84 -14.61 26.47
N THR A 33 21.26 -15.79 26.62
CA THR A 33 19.81 -15.94 26.91
C THR A 33 19.37 -15.28 28.22
N ASN A 34 20.27 -15.04 29.16
CA ASN A 34 19.98 -14.35 30.43
C ASN A 34 20.31 -12.84 30.38
N ASN A 35 20.86 -12.36 29.28
CA ASN A 35 21.23 -10.95 29.13
C ASN A 35 20.12 -10.20 28.40
N VAL A 36 19.86 -8.98 28.86
CA VAL A 36 18.98 -8.05 28.15
C VAL A 36 19.78 -7.24 27.16
N ILE A 37 19.33 -7.21 25.90
CA ILE A 37 19.98 -6.51 24.81
C ILE A 37 19.22 -5.21 24.53
N ASP A 38 19.91 -4.08 24.64
CA ASP A 38 19.32 -2.78 24.32
C ASP A 38 19.20 -2.59 22.82
N VAL A 39 18.00 -2.19 22.38
CA VAL A 39 17.65 -1.89 20.98
C VAL A 39 17.02 -0.50 20.93
N GLY A 40 17.52 0.36 20.05
CA GLY A 40 16.97 1.68 19.84
C GLY A 40 15.90 1.66 18.72
N VAL A 41 14.88 2.48 18.87
CA VAL A 41 13.92 2.76 17.80
C VAL A 41 13.72 4.25 17.65
N GLU A 42 13.59 4.73 16.42
CA GLU A 42 13.10 6.07 16.16
C GLU A 42 11.62 6.14 16.60
N GLY A 43 11.30 7.06 17.50
CA GLY A 43 9.92 7.29 17.91
C GLY A 43 9.12 7.93 16.78
N SER A 44 7.81 7.72 16.78
CA SER A 44 6.90 8.25 15.75
C SER A 44 7.08 7.64 14.34
N LEU A 45 7.28 6.35 14.24
CA LEU A 45 7.09 5.60 13.01
C LEU A 45 5.75 4.83 13.15
N PRO A 46 4.62 5.34 12.66
CA PRO A 46 3.27 4.95 13.08
C PRO A 46 2.99 3.46 13.07
N ILE A 47 3.33 2.77 11.98
CA ILE A 47 3.10 1.32 11.85
C ILE A 47 4.35 0.48 12.17
N PHE A 48 5.52 1.09 12.32
CA PHE A 48 6.77 0.37 12.59
C PHE A 48 7.15 0.35 14.06
N SER A 49 6.99 1.48 14.76
CA SER A 49 7.30 1.58 16.19
C SER A 49 6.45 2.67 16.85
N ASN A 50 5.27 2.29 17.32
CA ASN A 50 4.35 3.19 17.99
C ASN A 50 3.94 2.60 19.35
N ASN A 51 4.29 3.29 20.43
CA ASN A 51 3.85 2.96 21.80
C ASN A 51 4.05 1.49 22.24
N GLY A 52 5.07 0.81 21.74
CA GLY A 52 5.34 -0.59 22.11
C GLY A 52 4.77 -1.61 21.14
N GLU A 53 4.17 -1.16 20.05
CA GLU A 53 3.59 -1.99 18.99
C GLU A 53 4.14 -1.58 17.63
N GLY A 54 3.95 -2.43 16.62
CA GLY A 54 4.35 -2.18 15.25
C GLY A 54 5.23 -3.27 14.66
N VAL A 55 5.50 -3.16 13.37
CA VAL A 55 6.21 -4.15 12.56
C VAL A 55 7.58 -4.53 13.14
N PHE A 56 8.29 -3.55 13.73
CA PHE A 56 9.58 -3.82 14.35
C PHE A 56 9.46 -4.62 15.66
N TYR A 57 8.40 -4.38 16.43
CA TYR A 57 8.12 -5.17 17.63
C TYR A 57 7.71 -6.60 17.27
N ASP A 58 6.98 -6.81 16.18
CA ASP A 58 6.66 -8.15 15.66
C ASP A 58 7.92 -8.89 15.27
N PHE A 59 8.85 -8.21 14.60
CA PHE A 59 10.17 -8.77 14.28
C PHE A 59 10.96 -9.14 15.55
N LEU A 60 11.03 -8.27 16.54
CA LEU A 60 11.74 -8.56 17.79
C LEU A 60 11.10 -9.73 18.53
N LYS A 61 9.76 -9.79 18.59
CA LYS A 61 9.03 -10.92 19.17
C LYS A 61 9.31 -12.23 18.44
N TYR A 62 9.41 -12.20 17.10
CA TYR A 62 9.85 -13.36 16.33
C TYR A 62 11.28 -13.76 16.72
N MET A 63 12.18 -12.80 16.82
CA MET A 63 13.57 -13.01 17.22
C MET A 63 13.68 -13.60 18.63
N GLU A 64 12.94 -13.08 19.62
CA GLU A 64 12.84 -13.62 20.98
C GLU A 64 12.39 -15.08 20.99
N ASN A 65 11.32 -15.38 20.22
CA ASN A 65 10.80 -16.75 20.11
C ASN A 65 11.83 -17.71 19.50
N LYS A 66 12.59 -17.25 18.52
CA LYS A 66 13.58 -18.03 17.77
C LYS A 66 14.86 -18.25 18.57
N THR A 67 15.31 -17.24 19.32
CA THR A 67 16.65 -17.21 19.96
C THR A 67 16.57 -17.33 21.48
N LYS A 68 15.44 -17.04 22.10
CA LYS A 68 15.27 -16.87 23.56
C LYS A 68 16.09 -15.72 24.14
N LEU A 69 16.56 -14.79 23.29
CA LEU A 69 17.15 -13.52 23.73
C LEU A 69 16.02 -12.60 24.23
N THR A 70 16.37 -11.67 25.11
CA THR A 70 15.44 -10.66 25.63
C THR A 70 15.89 -9.27 25.18
N PHE A 71 14.95 -8.43 24.77
CA PHE A 71 15.23 -7.08 24.28
C PHE A 71 14.64 -6.01 25.21
N ASN A 72 15.42 -4.96 25.45
CA ASN A 72 14.96 -3.72 26.07
C ASN A 72 14.93 -2.62 25.02
N ILE A 73 13.73 -2.09 24.73
CA ILE A 73 13.54 -1.15 23.63
C ILE A 73 13.59 0.27 24.18
N GLN A 74 14.47 1.08 23.58
CA GLN A 74 14.70 2.48 23.92
C GLN A 74 14.17 3.37 22.80
N VAL A 75 13.02 4.01 23.02
CA VAL A 75 12.44 4.95 22.07
C VAL A 75 13.27 6.23 22.03
N ASN A 76 13.69 6.65 20.84
CA ASN A 76 14.62 7.78 20.61
C ASN A 76 15.95 7.64 21.38
N GLY A 77 16.28 6.41 21.81
CA GLY A 77 17.52 6.10 22.48
C GLY A 77 18.64 5.74 21.49
N SER A 78 19.88 5.79 21.96
CA SER A 78 21.04 5.34 21.18
C SER A 78 21.51 4.00 21.73
N ALA A 79 21.22 2.93 21.00
CA ALA A 79 21.71 1.59 21.31
C ALA A 79 22.77 1.14 20.28
N ASN A 80 23.26 -0.10 20.42
CA ASN A 80 24.17 -0.68 19.43
C ASN A 80 23.43 -1.21 18.19
N TYR A 81 22.11 -1.42 18.33
CA TYR A 81 21.22 -1.97 17.33
C TYR A 81 19.99 -1.07 17.27
N ASN A 82 19.71 -0.46 16.11
CA ASN A 82 18.65 0.53 16.02
C ASN A 82 17.81 0.30 14.77
N LEU A 83 16.50 0.61 14.86
CA LEU A 83 15.65 0.88 13.70
C LEU A 83 15.58 2.40 13.52
N VAL A 84 16.01 2.89 12.38
CA VAL A 84 16.00 4.32 12.03
C VAL A 84 15.53 4.54 10.60
N SER A 85 14.93 5.72 10.35
CA SER A 85 14.57 6.15 9.01
C SER A 85 15.70 6.98 8.39
N LYS A 86 16.07 6.68 7.13
CA LYS A 86 17.14 7.36 6.37
C LYS A 86 16.75 7.53 4.91
N ASN A 87 17.14 8.66 4.32
CA ASN A 87 17.03 8.90 2.88
C ASN A 87 18.23 8.30 2.10
N GLU A 88 19.39 8.24 2.72
CA GLU A 88 20.60 7.67 2.12
C GLU A 88 21.15 6.53 3.00
N LEU A 89 21.52 5.42 2.35
CA LEU A 89 22.09 4.26 3.02
C LEU A 89 23.57 4.45 3.32
N SER A 90 24.01 3.93 4.44
CA SER A 90 25.42 3.85 4.85
C SER A 90 25.91 2.41 4.79
N ASP A 91 27.24 2.22 4.72
CA ASP A 91 27.83 0.89 4.79
C ASP A 91 27.41 0.18 6.09
N GLY A 92 26.94 -1.06 5.94
CA GLY A 92 26.49 -1.89 7.07
C GLY A 92 25.02 -1.70 7.48
N ASP A 93 24.27 -0.79 6.86
CA ASP A 93 22.83 -0.71 7.04
C ASP A 93 22.15 -1.93 6.41
N LYS A 94 21.24 -2.56 7.14
CA LYS A 94 20.35 -3.60 6.59
C LYS A 94 19.00 -2.99 6.37
N ILE A 95 18.54 -2.92 5.12
CA ILE A 95 17.20 -2.42 4.78
C ILE A 95 16.16 -3.32 5.45
N PHE A 96 15.32 -2.73 6.28
CA PHE A 96 14.19 -3.35 6.92
C PHE A 96 12.92 -3.17 6.06
N PHE A 97 12.74 -1.95 5.54
CA PHE A 97 11.64 -1.60 4.65
C PHE A 97 12.03 -0.39 3.79
N THR A 98 11.47 -0.29 2.59
CA THR A 98 11.63 0.88 1.71
C THR A 98 10.31 1.64 1.66
N ASP A 99 10.31 2.87 2.17
CA ASP A 99 9.20 3.80 2.12
C ASP A 99 9.28 4.65 0.84
N HIS A 100 8.15 5.02 0.30
CA HIS A 100 8.04 5.79 -0.95
C HIS A 100 7.57 7.21 -0.66
N TYR A 101 8.20 8.18 -1.31
CA TYR A 101 7.68 9.54 -1.29
C TYR A 101 6.43 9.67 -2.15
N VAL A 102 5.48 10.39 -1.62
CA VAL A 102 4.21 10.69 -2.30
C VAL A 102 3.92 12.18 -2.27
N VAL A 103 3.11 12.62 -3.22
CA VAL A 103 2.43 13.91 -3.14
C VAL A 103 1.08 13.67 -2.49
N ILE A 104 0.82 14.36 -1.39
CA ILE A 104 -0.49 14.37 -0.73
C ILE A 104 -1.19 15.70 -0.95
N SER A 105 -2.52 15.69 -0.92
CA SER A 105 -3.37 16.88 -1.10
C SER A 105 -4.62 16.79 -0.23
N SER A 106 -5.16 17.97 0.12
CA SER A 106 -6.51 18.08 0.69
C SER A 106 -7.62 17.96 -0.38
N LEU A 107 -7.24 17.96 -1.68
CA LEU A 107 -8.15 17.83 -2.81
C LEU A 107 -8.06 16.41 -3.39
N GLU A 108 -9.13 15.96 -4.01
CA GLU A 108 -9.21 14.64 -4.67
C GLU A 108 -8.59 14.62 -6.08
N ASP A 109 -8.12 15.76 -6.57
CA ASP A 109 -7.58 15.88 -7.93
C ASP A 109 -6.27 15.10 -8.09
N GLU A 110 -6.27 14.09 -8.93
CA GLU A 110 -5.07 13.35 -9.29
C GLU A 110 -4.08 14.23 -10.08
N ILE A 111 -2.81 14.10 -9.76
CA ILE A 111 -1.70 14.69 -10.52
C ILE A 111 -1.24 13.67 -11.57
N ASN A 112 -1.55 13.90 -12.84
CA ASN A 112 -1.13 13.02 -13.92
C ASN A 112 0.40 12.97 -14.06
N ASP A 113 1.06 14.12 -13.97
CA ASP A 113 2.51 14.27 -14.09
C ASP A 113 3.04 15.25 -13.04
N LEU A 114 4.24 14.97 -12.50
CA LEU A 114 4.90 15.81 -11.52
C LEU A 114 5.21 17.23 -12.04
N SER A 115 5.32 17.43 -13.35
CA SER A 115 5.49 18.75 -13.96
C SER A 115 4.33 19.70 -13.64
N SER A 116 3.16 19.18 -13.28
CA SER A 116 2.01 19.96 -12.83
C SER A 116 2.26 20.71 -11.50
N LEU A 117 3.29 20.32 -10.74
CA LEU A 117 3.76 21.05 -9.55
C LEU A 117 4.65 22.24 -9.87
N SER A 118 4.99 22.47 -11.16
CA SER A 118 5.84 23.60 -11.56
C SER A 118 5.20 24.94 -11.18
N ASN A 119 6.00 25.80 -10.55
CA ASN A 119 5.62 27.10 -9.99
C ASN A 119 4.57 27.04 -8.85
N LYS A 120 4.24 25.84 -8.35
CA LYS A 120 3.38 25.70 -7.17
C LYS A 120 4.19 25.73 -5.89
N SER A 121 3.55 26.17 -4.81
CA SER A 121 4.09 26.02 -3.46
C SER A 121 3.75 24.63 -2.95
N VAL A 122 4.75 23.91 -2.42
CA VAL A 122 4.62 22.54 -1.95
C VAL A 122 5.32 22.41 -0.60
N PHE A 123 4.61 21.90 0.40
CA PHE A 123 5.21 21.59 1.70
C PHE A 123 6.19 20.42 1.59
N VAL A 124 7.29 20.55 2.32
CA VAL A 124 8.29 19.48 2.47
C VAL A 124 8.90 19.57 3.86
N MET A 125 9.17 18.43 4.48
CA MET A 125 9.87 18.41 5.76
C MET A 125 11.26 19.05 5.63
N ASN A 126 11.64 19.86 6.59
CA ASN A 126 12.92 20.56 6.59
C ASN A 126 14.11 19.60 6.47
N THR A 127 13.99 18.42 7.07
CA THR A 127 14.99 17.33 6.99
C THR A 127 15.11 16.73 5.60
N ASP A 128 14.06 16.78 4.79
CA ASP A 128 13.98 16.08 3.51
C ASP A 128 14.10 17.02 2.31
N LYS A 129 14.03 18.34 2.55
CA LYS A 129 13.97 19.35 1.50
C LYS A 129 15.07 19.23 0.47
N ASP A 130 16.33 19.15 0.91
CA ASP A 130 17.47 19.12 -0.01
C ASP A 130 17.49 17.82 -0.82
N TYR A 131 17.09 16.71 -0.21
CA TYR A 131 17.00 15.42 -0.87
C TYR A 131 15.90 15.41 -1.93
N VAL A 132 14.70 15.88 -1.59
CA VAL A 132 13.56 16.00 -2.52
C VAL A 132 13.86 17.00 -3.63
N ALA A 133 14.40 18.18 -3.31
CA ALA A 133 14.72 19.22 -4.28
C ALA A 133 15.78 18.76 -5.29
N LYS A 134 16.79 18.02 -4.85
CA LYS A 134 17.81 17.43 -5.72
C LYS A 134 17.19 16.40 -6.69
N TYR A 135 16.27 15.58 -6.22
CA TYR A 135 15.61 14.57 -7.05
C TYR A 135 14.68 15.20 -8.10
N LEU A 136 13.97 16.27 -7.73
CA LEU A 136 13.03 16.99 -8.59
C LEU A 136 13.64 18.27 -9.20
N GLU A 137 14.96 18.33 -9.38
CA GLU A 137 15.67 19.54 -9.84
C GLU A 137 15.20 20.05 -11.21
N ASN A 138 14.65 19.17 -12.04
CA ASN A 138 14.10 19.52 -13.36
C ASN A 138 12.72 20.17 -13.31
N ILE A 139 12.10 20.29 -12.12
CA ILE A 139 10.77 20.86 -11.92
C ILE A 139 10.92 22.08 -11.01
N ASN A 140 10.47 23.26 -11.48
CA ASN A 140 10.56 24.51 -10.72
C ASN A 140 9.49 24.55 -9.62
N ILE A 141 9.75 23.96 -8.46
CA ILE A 141 8.83 23.90 -7.31
C ILE A 141 9.23 24.94 -6.27
N ASN A 142 8.23 25.65 -5.70
CA ASN A 142 8.43 26.55 -4.57
C ASN A 142 8.29 25.76 -3.26
N TYR A 143 9.40 25.23 -2.73
CA TYR A 143 9.39 24.43 -1.50
C TYR A 143 9.14 25.27 -0.26
N VAL A 144 8.08 24.98 0.47
CA VAL A 144 7.76 25.53 1.79
C VAL A 144 8.22 24.55 2.85
N SER A 145 9.30 24.87 3.55
CA SER A 145 9.89 24.01 4.58
C SER A 145 9.07 24.06 5.87
N ILE A 146 8.80 22.87 6.44
CA ILE A 146 8.08 22.67 7.69
C ILE A 146 8.88 21.80 8.65
N ASN A 147 8.63 21.92 9.95
CA ASN A 147 9.34 21.15 10.97
C ASN A 147 8.56 19.92 11.44
N GLY A 148 7.26 19.89 11.23
CA GLY A 148 6.41 18.76 11.60
C GLY A 148 5.14 18.71 10.78
N PHE A 149 4.49 17.57 10.77
CA PHE A 149 3.26 17.35 10.00
C PHE A 149 2.09 18.24 10.48
N SER A 150 2.10 18.67 11.74
CA SER A 150 1.15 19.64 12.28
C SER A 150 1.12 20.97 11.50
N ASP A 151 2.25 21.38 10.93
CA ASP A 151 2.32 22.59 10.11
C ASP A 151 1.53 22.42 8.81
N ILE A 152 1.60 21.21 8.20
CA ILE A 152 0.76 20.85 7.04
C ILE A 152 -0.72 20.96 7.42
N THR A 153 -1.12 20.33 8.54
CA THR A 153 -2.53 20.29 8.98
C THR A 153 -3.09 21.70 9.21
N ASN A 154 -2.29 22.62 9.71
CA ASN A 154 -2.73 23.98 10.00
C ASN A 154 -2.82 24.89 8.77
N GLU A 155 -2.01 24.64 7.75
CA GLU A 155 -1.82 25.57 6.63
C GLU A 155 -2.31 25.01 5.28
N MET A 156 -2.46 23.68 5.15
CA MET A 156 -2.93 23.07 3.90
C MET A 156 -4.39 23.45 3.62
N GLY A 157 -4.66 23.79 2.36
CA GLY A 157 -5.98 24.25 1.91
C GLY A 157 -6.14 25.77 1.81
N ASN A 158 -5.23 26.58 2.41
CA ASN A 158 -5.29 28.04 2.29
C ASN A 158 -4.60 28.53 1.00
N SER A 159 -3.27 28.45 0.96
CA SER A 159 -2.46 28.85 -0.20
C SER A 159 -1.60 27.73 -0.77
N VAL A 160 -1.39 26.68 0.01
CA VAL A 160 -0.61 25.48 -0.35
C VAL A 160 -1.51 24.29 -0.19
N ILE A 161 -1.69 23.53 -1.27
CA ILE A 161 -2.59 22.39 -1.33
C ILE A 161 -1.87 21.05 -1.49
N TYR A 162 -0.55 21.06 -1.64
CA TYR A 162 0.28 19.88 -1.84
C TYR A 162 1.39 19.78 -0.80
N ALA A 163 1.69 18.53 -0.39
CA ALA A 163 2.90 18.24 0.36
C ALA A 163 3.61 17.03 -0.22
N ILE A 164 4.93 16.97 -0.13
CA ILE A 164 5.75 15.80 -0.47
C ILE A 164 6.29 15.20 0.81
N VAL A 165 5.93 13.96 1.09
CA VAL A 165 6.30 13.24 2.31
C VAL A 165 6.59 11.76 2.03
N PRO A 166 7.44 11.10 2.82
CA PRO A 166 7.50 9.63 2.84
C PRO A 166 6.20 9.11 3.46
N LEU A 167 5.50 8.22 2.73
CA LEU A 167 4.11 7.86 3.06
C LEU A 167 4.00 7.16 4.41
N GLU A 168 4.82 6.14 4.61
CA GLU A 168 4.71 5.28 5.80
C GLU A 168 5.12 6.02 7.08
N LYS A 169 6.03 6.98 6.95
CA LYS A 169 6.49 7.80 8.08
C LYS A 169 5.38 8.70 8.64
N TYR A 170 4.41 9.06 7.81
CA TYR A 170 3.34 9.99 8.16
C TYR A 170 1.94 9.43 7.85
N ILE A 171 1.83 8.11 7.72
CA ILE A 171 0.58 7.47 7.30
C ILE A 171 -0.58 7.69 8.28
N ASP A 172 -0.31 7.72 9.58
CA ASP A 172 -1.30 8.07 10.60
C ASP A 172 -1.87 9.47 10.35
N SER A 173 -0.99 10.43 10.15
CA SER A 173 -1.37 11.81 9.89
C SER A 173 -2.11 11.97 8.56
N VAL A 174 -1.74 11.22 7.53
CA VAL A 174 -2.44 11.20 6.24
C VAL A 174 -3.85 10.64 6.41
N ILE A 175 -4.02 9.52 7.11
CA ILE A 175 -5.32 8.88 7.35
C ILE A 175 -6.21 9.74 8.25
N TYR A 176 -5.72 10.19 9.41
CA TYR A 176 -6.51 10.98 10.37
C TYR A 176 -6.98 12.32 9.80
N ASN A 177 -6.16 12.96 8.95
CA ASN A 177 -6.53 14.23 8.32
C ASN A 177 -7.24 14.05 6.97
N LYS A 178 -7.48 12.80 6.53
CA LYS A 178 -8.15 12.46 5.27
C LYS A 178 -7.48 13.11 4.05
N TYR A 179 -6.15 13.14 4.03
CA TYR A 179 -5.42 13.60 2.85
C TYR A 179 -5.39 12.50 1.78
N ASN A 180 -5.50 12.93 0.53
CA ASN A 180 -5.43 12.06 -0.62
C ASN A 180 -3.97 11.91 -1.09
N VAL A 181 -3.54 10.68 -1.36
CA VAL A 181 -2.30 10.43 -2.10
C VAL A 181 -2.60 10.65 -3.58
N VAL A 182 -2.18 11.80 -4.10
CA VAL A 182 -2.49 12.22 -5.47
C VAL A 182 -1.41 11.84 -6.48
N LYS A 183 -0.20 11.47 -6.01
CA LYS A 183 0.88 10.95 -6.86
C LYS A 183 1.93 10.21 -6.06
N HIS A 184 2.34 9.04 -6.55
CA HIS A 184 3.58 8.39 -6.12
C HIS A 184 4.77 8.95 -6.89
N ILE A 185 5.90 9.22 -6.20
CA ILE A 185 7.13 9.70 -6.83
C ILE A 185 8.03 8.49 -7.05
N GLU A 186 8.01 7.96 -8.27
CA GLU A 186 8.83 6.80 -8.64
C GLU A 186 10.31 7.07 -8.40
N GLY A 187 11.03 6.14 -7.79
CA GLY A 187 12.47 6.23 -7.56
C GLY A 187 12.92 7.13 -6.41
N LEU A 188 12.03 7.89 -5.77
CA LEU A 188 12.34 8.65 -4.58
C LEU A 188 11.91 7.86 -3.33
N HIS A 189 12.89 7.46 -2.50
CA HIS A 189 12.67 6.55 -1.39
C HIS A 189 13.26 7.08 -0.08
N SER A 190 12.64 6.69 1.01
CA SER A 190 13.24 6.67 2.34
C SER A 190 13.36 5.21 2.79
N HIS A 191 14.28 4.89 3.69
CA HIS A 191 14.51 3.53 4.12
C HIS A 191 14.43 3.43 5.64
N TYR A 192 13.65 2.47 6.13
CA TYR A 192 13.81 2.00 7.49
C TYR A 192 14.92 0.96 7.50
N VAL A 193 15.93 1.18 8.31
CA VAL A 193 17.12 0.33 8.33
C VAL A 193 17.40 -0.17 9.73
N LEU A 194 17.84 -1.44 9.79
CA LEU A 194 18.55 -1.96 10.96
C LEU A 194 19.98 -1.38 10.90
N ASN A 195 20.22 -0.39 11.72
CA ASN A 195 21.51 0.28 11.82
C ASN A 195 22.31 -0.31 12.98
N PHE A 196 23.49 -0.76 12.70
CA PHE A 196 24.40 -1.38 13.66
C PHE A 196 25.60 -0.49 13.91
N LYS A 197 25.91 -0.21 15.18
CA LYS A 197 27.13 0.51 15.54
C LYS A 197 28.40 -0.23 15.11
N ASP A 198 28.35 -1.56 15.10
CA ASP A 198 29.37 -2.46 14.53
C ASP A 198 28.66 -3.62 13.83
N SER A 199 28.61 -3.54 12.49
CA SER A 199 27.99 -4.56 11.65
C SER A 199 28.76 -5.89 11.62
N SER A 200 30.03 -5.88 12.02
CA SER A 200 30.90 -7.07 12.02
C SER A 200 30.69 -7.97 13.24
N ASN A 201 30.09 -7.46 14.32
CA ASN A 201 29.89 -8.23 15.53
C ASN A 201 28.87 -9.36 15.35
N THR A 202 28.93 -10.36 16.23
CA THR A 202 28.12 -11.57 16.15
C THR A 202 26.63 -11.26 16.28
N MET A 203 26.25 -10.32 17.15
CA MET A 203 24.86 -9.98 17.36
C MET A 203 24.24 -9.27 16.14
N SER A 204 24.98 -8.35 15.49
CA SER A 204 24.53 -7.71 14.25
C SER A 204 24.27 -8.74 13.14
N LYS A 205 25.14 -9.77 13.04
CA LYS A 205 24.93 -10.88 12.10
C LYS A 205 23.70 -11.72 12.45
N ILE A 206 23.45 -11.94 13.75
CA ILE A 206 22.23 -12.63 14.22
C ILE A 206 21.00 -11.82 13.87
N PHE A 207 20.99 -10.49 14.10
CA PHE A 207 19.90 -9.60 13.70
C PHE A 207 19.61 -9.70 12.20
N SER A 208 20.66 -9.53 11.36
CA SER A 208 20.51 -9.58 9.90
C SER A 208 19.97 -10.91 9.42
N LYS A 209 20.51 -12.04 9.92
CA LYS A 209 20.03 -13.37 9.55
C LYS A 209 18.61 -13.65 10.04
N THR A 210 18.27 -13.20 11.25
CA THR A 210 16.92 -13.36 11.77
C THR A 210 15.93 -12.58 10.92
N PHE A 211 16.32 -11.38 10.48
CA PHE A 211 15.52 -10.60 9.57
C PHE A 211 15.33 -11.31 8.22
N ASP A 212 16.40 -11.83 7.62
CA ASP A 212 16.31 -12.62 6.36
C ASP A 212 15.32 -13.82 6.47
N MET A 213 15.21 -14.42 7.67
CA MET A 213 14.26 -15.50 7.96
C MET A 213 12.81 -14.99 8.17
N TRP A 214 12.64 -13.72 8.45
CA TRP A 214 11.34 -13.09 8.75
C TRP A 214 10.84 -12.16 7.63
N GLU A 215 11.69 -11.82 6.67
CA GLU A 215 11.44 -10.82 5.62
C GLU A 215 10.11 -11.06 4.87
N ASP A 216 9.77 -12.32 4.59
CA ASP A 216 8.50 -12.69 3.94
C ASP A 216 7.25 -12.25 4.74
N LYS A 217 7.40 -11.96 6.03
CA LYS A 217 6.30 -11.56 6.92
C LYS A 217 6.15 -10.03 7.05
N VAL A 218 7.10 -9.26 6.55
CA VAL A 218 7.10 -7.79 6.68
C VAL A 218 5.79 -7.21 6.16
N TYR A 219 5.40 -7.57 4.94
CA TYR A 219 4.18 -7.03 4.33
C TYR A 219 2.89 -7.45 5.04
N SER A 220 2.81 -8.69 5.54
CA SER A 220 1.64 -9.10 6.31
C SER A 220 1.56 -8.38 7.65
N SER A 221 2.69 -8.14 8.30
CA SER A 221 2.75 -7.35 9.54
C SER A 221 2.35 -5.89 9.26
N ILE A 222 2.88 -5.26 8.21
CA ILE A 222 2.50 -3.92 7.77
C ILE A 222 0.99 -3.84 7.55
N ASN A 223 0.40 -4.76 6.79
CA ASN A 223 -1.03 -4.77 6.50
C ASN A 223 -1.89 -4.84 7.77
N ASN A 224 -1.49 -5.65 8.77
CA ASN A 224 -2.21 -5.72 10.03
C ASN A 224 -2.19 -4.38 10.77
N HIS A 225 -1.03 -3.75 10.90
CA HIS A 225 -0.92 -2.45 11.58
C HIS A 225 -1.60 -1.30 10.81
N TYR A 226 -1.62 -1.38 9.47
CA TYR A 226 -2.43 -0.46 8.65
C TYR A 226 -3.92 -0.60 8.91
N LEU A 227 -4.38 -1.85 8.98
CA LEU A 227 -5.79 -2.14 9.21
C LEU A 227 -6.23 -1.66 10.59
N ASP A 228 -5.40 -1.90 11.63
CA ASP A 228 -5.65 -1.41 12.98
C ASP A 228 -5.72 0.12 13.01
N LEU A 229 -4.76 0.80 12.38
CA LEU A 229 -4.74 2.26 12.25
C LEU A 229 -5.99 2.78 11.53
N TYR A 230 -6.41 2.13 10.45
CA TYR A 230 -7.62 2.49 9.70
C TYR A 230 -8.89 2.31 10.55
N TYR A 231 -8.98 1.22 11.28
CA TYR A 231 -10.11 0.96 12.18
C TYR A 231 -10.18 2.00 13.28
N GLU A 232 -9.06 2.36 13.88
CA GLU A 232 -8.97 3.39 14.90
C GLU A 232 -9.39 4.77 14.35
N ALA A 233 -8.83 5.17 13.20
CA ALA A 233 -9.13 6.45 12.57
C ALA A 233 -10.61 6.63 12.19
N ASN A 234 -11.31 5.53 11.88
CA ASN A 234 -12.73 5.52 11.55
C ASN A 234 -13.64 5.15 12.75
N ASN A 235 -13.07 4.97 13.94
CA ASN A 235 -13.78 4.60 15.16
C ASN A 235 -14.65 3.35 15.02
N LEU A 236 -14.17 2.33 14.29
CA LEU A 236 -14.90 1.08 14.13
C LEU A 236 -14.99 0.35 15.48
N THR A 237 -16.20 -0.10 15.80
CA THR A 237 -16.45 -0.97 16.95
C THR A 237 -15.97 -2.39 16.70
N GLU A 238 -15.73 -3.19 17.75
CA GLU A 238 -15.34 -4.60 17.59
C GLU A 238 -16.38 -5.41 16.79
N LEU A 239 -17.67 -5.11 16.96
CA LEU A 239 -18.73 -5.76 16.18
C LEU A 239 -18.64 -5.44 14.67
N GLU A 240 -18.29 -4.21 14.33
CA GLU A 240 -18.07 -3.82 12.92
C GLU A 240 -16.83 -4.50 12.34
N LYS A 241 -15.74 -4.59 13.09
CA LYS A 241 -14.54 -5.31 12.68
C LYS A 241 -14.82 -6.80 12.47
N GLU A 242 -15.52 -7.44 13.41
CA GLU A 242 -15.93 -8.84 13.30
C GLU A 242 -16.85 -9.07 12.09
N SER A 243 -17.73 -8.13 11.76
CA SER A 243 -18.65 -8.26 10.62
C SER A 243 -17.95 -8.34 9.27
N ILE A 244 -16.73 -7.79 9.14
CA ILE A 244 -15.94 -7.84 7.90
C ILE A 244 -15.55 -9.27 7.54
N THR A 245 -15.35 -10.13 8.54
CA THR A 245 -14.85 -11.50 8.37
C THR A 245 -15.87 -12.59 8.73
N SER A 246 -17.05 -12.22 9.28
CA SER A 246 -18.02 -13.19 9.80
C SER A 246 -18.76 -13.96 8.71
N ASP A 247 -19.10 -13.30 7.60
CA ASP A 247 -19.90 -13.86 6.52
C ASP A 247 -19.29 -13.50 5.15
N ASP A 248 -19.58 -14.34 4.13
CA ASP A 248 -19.22 -14.04 2.75
C ASP A 248 -20.00 -12.82 2.24
N LEU A 249 -19.32 -11.79 1.79
CA LEU A 249 -19.93 -10.67 1.08
C LEU A 249 -20.39 -11.11 -0.31
N ILE A 250 -21.66 -10.90 -0.62
CA ILE A 250 -22.27 -11.35 -1.88
C ILE A 250 -22.07 -10.27 -2.95
N VAL A 251 -21.26 -10.56 -3.94
CA VAL A 251 -20.92 -9.66 -5.05
C VAL A 251 -21.72 -10.04 -6.29
N GLY A 252 -22.59 -9.12 -6.76
CA GLY A 252 -23.31 -9.26 -8.02
C GLY A 252 -22.46 -8.78 -9.20
N TYR A 253 -22.46 -9.52 -10.31
CA TYR A 253 -21.75 -9.11 -11.51
C TYR A 253 -22.49 -9.47 -12.80
N ILE A 254 -22.15 -8.76 -13.88
CA ILE A 254 -22.56 -9.04 -15.26
C ILE A 254 -21.28 -9.23 -16.06
N ASP A 255 -21.24 -10.24 -16.96
CA ASP A 255 -20.07 -10.44 -17.81
C ASP A 255 -19.78 -9.20 -18.64
N ASN A 256 -18.69 -8.51 -18.29
CA ASN A 256 -18.20 -7.28 -18.93
C ASN A 256 -16.67 -7.22 -18.82
N MET A 257 -16.01 -8.12 -19.54
CA MET A 257 -14.55 -8.13 -19.60
C MET A 257 -14.00 -6.85 -20.23
N PRO A 258 -12.91 -6.27 -19.74
CA PRO A 258 -11.96 -6.80 -18.75
C PRO A 258 -12.31 -6.48 -17.29
N PHE A 259 -13.42 -5.78 -17.02
CA PHE A 259 -13.75 -5.31 -15.67
C PHE A 259 -14.19 -6.46 -14.76
N GLU A 260 -15.15 -7.24 -15.20
CA GLU A 260 -15.68 -8.38 -14.45
C GLU A 260 -16.20 -9.45 -15.39
N GLY A 261 -16.10 -10.72 -14.99
CA GLY A 261 -16.61 -11.81 -15.80
C GLY A 261 -16.19 -13.18 -15.25
N LYS A 262 -16.43 -14.22 -16.05
CA LYS A 262 -16.14 -15.58 -15.68
C LYS A 262 -15.33 -16.31 -16.74
N ILE A 263 -14.16 -16.82 -16.35
CA ILE A 263 -13.33 -17.69 -17.20
C ILE A 263 -13.19 -19.06 -16.50
N HIS A 264 -13.51 -20.13 -17.20
CA HIS A 264 -13.43 -21.51 -16.68
C HIS A 264 -14.07 -21.71 -15.30
N ARG A 265 -15.25 -21.09 -15.07
CA ARG A 265 -16.01 -21.08 -13.81
C ARG A 265 -15.45 -20.19 -12.69
N ASN A 266 -14.32 -19.55 -12.88
CA ASN A 266 -13.76 -18.63 -11.90
C ASN A 266 -14.13 -17.18 -12.25
N PHE A 267 -14.53 -16.42 -11.25
CA PHE A 267 -14.69 -14.97 -11.37
C PHE A 267 -13.33 -14.33 -11.64
N THR A 268 -13.29 -13.37 -12.56
CA THR A 268 -12.04 -12.73 -13.02
C THR A 268 -12.30 -11.31 -13.48
N GLY A 269 -11.24 -10.57 -13.75
CA GLY A 269 -11.27 -9.19 -14.17
C GLY A 269 -10.66 -8.24 -13.14
N ILE A 270 -10.69 -6.95 -13.41
CA ILE A 270 -10.12 -5.89 -12.55
C ILE A 270 -10.81 -5.91 -11.16
N THR A 271 -12.14 -6.05 -11.14
CA THR A 271 -12.92 -6.14 -9.89
C THR A 271 -12.45 -7.30 -9.01
N ASN A 272 -12.16 -8.47 -9.61
CA ASN A 272 -11.67 -9.61 -8.84
C ASN A 272 -10.29 -9.34 -8.23
N GLN A 273 -9.40 -8.66 -8.94
CA GLN A 273 -8.07 -8.33 -8.43
C GLN A 273 -8.16 -7.34 -7.26
N TYR A 274 -9.02 -6.32 -7.39
CA TYR A 274 -9.28 -5.36 -6.32
C TYR A 274 -9.84 -6.05 -5.07
N LEU A 275 -10.91 -6.84 -5.22
CA LEU A 275 -11.53 -7.55 -4.10
C LEU A 275 -10.57 -8.58 -3.47
N LYS A 276 -9.71 -9.21 -4.28
CA LYS A 276 -8.67 -10.09 -3.76
C LYS A 276 -7.66 -9.33 -2.91
N ALA A 277 -7.18 -8.18 -3.35
CA ALA A 277 -6.27 -7.35 -2.57
C ALA A 277 -6.91 -6.90 -1.25
N PHE A 278 -8.19 -6.53 -1.28
CA PHE A 278 -8.95 -6.19 -0.08
C PHE A 278 -9.13 -7.40 0.85
N SER A 279 -9.43 -8.58 0.29
CA SER A 279 -9.49 -9.84 1.05
C SER A 279 -8.16 -10.20 1.72
N ASP A 280 -7.05 -10.06 0.97
CA ASP A 280 -5.70 -10.35 1.49
C ASP A 280 -5.33 -9.41 2.66
N MET A 281 -5.85 -8.18 2.67
CA MET A 281 -5.62 -7.19 3.73
C MET A 281 -6.56 -7.36 4.93
N THR A 282 -7.85 -7.60 4.70
CA THR A 282 -8.90 -7.54 5.74
C THR A 282 -9.37 -8.92 6.23
N GLY A 283 -9.07 -9.99 5.48
CA GLY A 283 -9.65 -11.31 5.71
C GLY A 283 -11.09 -11.47 5.20
N ALA A 284 -11.68 -10.44 4.56
CA ALA A 284 -13.03 -10.52 3.98
C ALA A 284 -13.13 -11.63 2.92
N THR A 285 -14.24 -12.35 2.89
CA THR A 285 -14.50 -13.40 1.90
C THR A 285 -15.67 -13.02 1.01
N TYR A 286 -15.67 -13.52 -0.24
CA TYR A 286 -16.63 -13.12 -1.25
C TYR A 286 -17.30 -14.30 -1.93
N LYS A 287 -18.62 -14.13 -2.19
CA LYS A 287 -19.42 -15.02 -3.01
C LYS A 287 -19.94 -14.29 -4.23
N PHE A 288 -19.55 -14.76 -5.43
CA PHE A 288 -19.90 -14.09 -6.68
C PHE A 288 -21.17 -14.67 -7.31
N VAL A 289 -22.13 -13.78 -7.68
CA VAL A 289 -23.40 -14.14 -8.30
C VAL A 289 -23.56 -13.44 -9.64
N SER A 290 -23.67 -14.23 -10.72
CA SER A 290 -23.82 -13.71 -12.08
C SER A 290 -25.27 -13.35 -12.40
N TYR A 291 -25.47 -12.19 -13.05
CA TYR A 291 -26.76 -11.72 -13.54
C TYR A 291 -26.74 -11.54 -15.06
N LYS A 292 -27.91 -11.75 -15.70
CA LYS A 292 -28.04 -11.64 -17.15
C LYS A 292 -28.08 -10.19 -17.64
N ASN A 293 -28.54 -9.29 -16.80
CA ASN A 293 -28.67 -7.87 -17.12
C ASN A 293 -28.71 -7.02 -15.86
N LEU A 294 -28.56 -5.70 -16.05
CA LEU A 294 -28.53 -4.72 -14.97
C LEU A 294 -29.81 -4.70 -14.14
N ASP A 295 -30.98 -4.77 -14.79
CA ASP A 295 -32.28 -4.67 -14.07
C ASP A 295 -32.40 -5.77 -13.00
N LYS A 296 -32.03 -7.01 -13.35
CA LYS A 296 -32.05 -8.14 -12.40
C LYS A 296 -31.03 -8.03 -11.29
N MET A 297 -29.85 -7.50 -11.60
CA MET A 297 -28.83 -7.26 -10.59
C MET A 297 -29.27 -6.16 -9.62
N MET A 298 -29.85 -5.08 -10.13
CA MET A 298 -30.38 -3.98 -9.31
C MET A 298 -31.59 -4.38 -8.48
N GLU A 299 -32.47 -5.22 -9.01
CA GLU A 299 -33.58 -5.82 -8.24
C GLU A 299 -33.06 -6.61 -7.05
N ALA A 300 -31.96 -7.36 -7.25
CA ALA A 300 -31.34 -8.15 -6.18
C ALA A 300 -30.60 -7.27 -5.16
N LEU A 301 -29.87 -6.23 -5.60
CA LEU A 301 -29.20 -5.26 -4.72
C LEU A 301 -30.23 -4.50 -3.85
N ASN A 302 -31.27 -3.93 -4.47
CA ASN A 302 -32.36 -3.25 -3.75
C ASN A 302 -33.11 -4.19 -2.80
N GLY A 303 -33.23 -5.46 -3.16
CA GLY A 303 -33.82 -6.50 -2.33
C GLY A 303 -32.86 -7.07 -1.24
N LYS A 304 -31.69 -6.44 -1.03
CA LYS A 304 -30.68 -6.86 -0.04
C LYS A 304 -30.23 -8.32 -0.21
N LYS A 305 -30.18 -8.81 -1.44
CA LYS A 305 -29.65 -10.13 -1.80
C LYS A 305 -28.19 -10.06 -2.26
N LEU A 306 -27.68 -8.85 -2.43
CA LEU A 306 -26.30 -8.53 -2.78
C LEU A 306 -25.81 -7.46 -1.82
N ASP A 307 -24.53 -7.53 -1.48
CA ASP A 307 -23.84 -6.54 -0.66
C ASP A 307 -23.08 -5.55 -1.53
N LEU A 308 -22.50 -6.02 -2.64
CA LEU A 308 -21.64 -5.22 -3.52
C LEU A 308 -21.98 -5.45 -5.00
N VAL A 309 -21.82 -4.40 -5.80
CA VAL A 309 -21.80 -4.44 -7.27
C VAL A 309 -20.77 -3.43 -7.80
N LEU A 310 -20.15 -3.70 -8.95
CA LEU A 310 -19.33 -2.71 -9.64
C LEU A 310 -20.23 -1.69 -10.34
N ASN A 311 -20.09 -0.40 -9.99
CA ASN A 311 -20.93 0.68 -10.51
C ASN A 311 -20.32 1.38 -11.73
N TYR A 312 -20.14 0.70 -12.86
CA TYR A 312 -19.75 1.35 -14.13
C TYR A 312 -20.96 1.85 -14.96
N TYR A 313 -22.16 1.73 -14.42
CA TYR A 313 -23.41 2.23 -15.03
C TYR A 313 -23.84 3.60 -14.52
N ASP A 314 -23.04 4.24 -13.67
CA ASP A 314 -23.34 5.54 -13.06
C ASP A 314 -24.72 5.55 -12.34
N LEU A 315 -24.91 4.56 -11.49
CA LEU A 315 -26.16 4.38 -10.73
C LEU A 315 -26.15 5.31 -9.53
N THR A 316 -26.85 6.44 -9.65
CA THR A 316 -26.92 7.47 -8.59
C THR A 316 -28.22 7.45 -7.79
N ASN A 317 -29.20 6.64 -8.20
CA ASN A 317 -30.54 6.62 -7.60
C ASN A 317 -30.82 5.25 -6.97
N GLY A 318 -30.88 5.16 -5.64
CA GLY A 318 -31.20 3.95 -4.92
C GLY A 318 -30.91 4.03 -3.43
N ASN A 319 -31.15 2.93 -2.71
CA ASN A 319 -30.81 2.79 -1.29
C ASN A 319 -29.41 2.17 -1.11
N TYR A 320 -28.43 2.63 -1.89
CA TYR A 320 -27.04 2.19 -1.86
C TYR A 320 -26.14 3.41 -1.98
N GLU A 321 -24.94 3.27 -1.46
CA GLU A 321 -23.89 4.27 -1.53
C GLU A 321 -22.82 3.83 -2.54
N SER A 322 -22.22 4.79 -3.25
CA SER A 322 -21.03 4.56 -4.04
C SER A 322 -19.83 4.68 -3.11
N SER A 323 -18.95 3.66 -3.15
CA SER A 323 -17.70 3.72 -2.43
C SER A 323 -16.64 4.50 -3.24
N TYR A 324 -15.43 4.01 -3.33
CA TYR A 324 -14.33 4.65 -4.04
C TYR A 324 -14.37 4.37 -5.55
N ASP A 325 -13.99 5.35 -6.37
CA ASP A 325 -13.84 5.19 -7.81
C ASP A 325 -12.59 4.37 -8.15
N LEU A 326 -12.79 3.23 -8.83
CA LEU A 326 -11.69 2.35 -9.25
C LEU A 326 -10.93 2.87 -10.48
N GLY A 327 -11.45 3.87 -11.17
CA GLY A 327 -10.85 4.48 -12.34
C GLY A 327 -11.86 5.02 -13.35
N ASN A 328 -11.35 5.64 -14.40
CA ASN A 328 -12.12 6.24 -15.48
C ASN A 328 -12.21 5.30 -16.67
N ILE A 329 -13.35 5.36 -17.39
CA ILE A 329 -13.58 4.61 -18.62
C ILE A 329 -13.64 5.61 -19.76
N ASP A 330 -12.72 5.47 -20.73
CA ASP A 330 -12.75 6.26 -21.94
C ASP A 330 -13.67 5.63 -22.97
N TYR A 331 -14.52 6.47 -23.56
CA TYR A 331 -15.38 6.08 -24.67
C TYR A 331 -14.75 6.48 -26.00
N VAL A 332 -14.78 5.58 -26.96
CA VAL A 332 -14.26 5.82 -28.29
C VAL A 332 -15.33 5.56 -29.35
N ILE A 333 -15.25 6.31 -30.43
CA ILE A 333 -16.08 6.06 -31.60
C ILE A 333 -15.37 5.03 -32.48
N LEU A 334 -16.05 3.92 -32.72
CA LEU A 334 -15.60 2.90 -33.66
C LEU A 334 -16.29 3.11 -35.00
N THR A 335 -15.52 3.21 -36.05
CA THR A 335 -16.02 3.29 -37.44
C THR A 335 -15.31 2.28 -38.35
N HIS A 336 -15.92 1.93 -39.46
CA HIS A 336 -15.25 1.08 -40.45
C HIS A 336 -14.04 1.81 -41.04
N LYS A 337 -12.96 1.07 -41.28
CA LYS A 337 -11.66 1.64 -41.76
C LYS A 337 -11.80 2.54 -43.01
N SER A 338 -12.75 2.24 -43.91
CA SER A 338 -13.04 3.07 -45.08
C SER A 338 -13.59 4.45 -44.76
N ASN A 339 -14.12 4.65 -43.51
CA ASN A 339 -14.78 5.88 -43.11
C ASN A 339 -13.93 6.65 -42.07
N TYR A 340 -12.66 6.26 -41.86
CA TYR A 340 -11.80 6.80 -40.82
C TYR A 340 -11.67 8.33 -40.82
N ASN A 341 -11.61 8.93 -42.04
CA ASN A 341 -11.47 10.39 -42.16
C ASN A 341 -12.82 11.14 -42.27
N THR A 342 -13.95 10.47 -42.01
CA THR A 342 -15.27 11.08 -42.15
C THR A 342 -15.72 11.81 -40.88
N TYR A 343 -15.14 11.42 -39.72
CA TYR A 343 -15.53 11.92 -38.40
C TYR A 343 -14.32 12.46 -37.66
N ASP A 344 -14.12 13.77 -37.71
CA ASP A 344 -12.98 14.44 -37.05
C ASP A 344 -13.27 14.72 -35.55
N ASN A 345 -14.55 14.74 -35.15
CA ASN A 345 -15.00 14.97 -33.80
C ASN A 345 -16.45 14.49 -33.59
N LEU A 346 -16.92 14.51 -32.34
CA LEU A 346 -18.29 14.08 -31.99
C LEU A 346 -19.39 14.88 -32.68
N VAL A 347 -19.14 16.15 -33.02
CA VAL A 347 -20.12 17.03 -33.66
C VAL A 347 -20.40 16.63 -35.12
N SER A 348 -19.45 15.95 -35.77
CA SER A 348 -19.61 15.46 -37.13
C SER A 348 -20.40 14.15 -37.26
N VAL A 349 -20.76 13.53 -36.12
CA VAL A 349 -21.51 12.28 -36.08
C VAL A 349 -23.02 12.59 -36.04
N SER A 350 -23.79 12.14 -37.06
CA SER A 350 -25.25 12.30 -37.05
C SER A 350 -25.89 11.22 -36.15
N ASP A 351 -26.98 11.60 -35.45
CA ASP A 351 -27.68 10.75 -34.47
C ASP A 351 -28.17 9.41 -35.05
N ASP A 352 -28.54 9.39 -36.33
CA ASP A 352 -29.08 8.19 -37.00
C ASP A 352 -28.03 7.08 -37.23
N ASN A 353 -26.74 7.41 -37.11
CA ASN A 353 -25.65 6.49 -37.43
C ASN A 353 -24.86 6.00 -36.17
N VAL A 354 -25.23 6.46 -35.01
CA VAL A 354 -24.54 6.09 -33.77
C VAL A 354 -25.26 4.93 -33.08
N LYS A 355 -24.52 3.88 -32.78
CA LYS A 355 -25.00 2.78 -31.92
C LYS A 355 -24.23 2.80 -30.62
N VAL A 356 -24.93 2.83 -29.51
CA VAL A 356 -24.35 2.75 -28.17
C VAL A 356 -24.75 1.44 -27.50
N VAL A 357 -23.91 0.97 -26.62
CA VAL A 357 -24.23 -0.21 -25.81
C VAL A 357 -25.35 0.17 -24.82
N LYS A 358 -26.45 -0.59 -24.86
CA LYS A 358 -27.59 -0.39 -23.97
C LYS A 358 -27.13 -0.51 -22.51
N ASN A 359 -27.73 0.30 -21.64
CA ASN A 359 -27.45 0.38 -20.22
C ASN A 359 -26.06 0.93 -19.85
N THR A 360 -25.41 1.65 -20.76
CA THR A 360 -24.25 2.48 -20.44
C THR A 360 -24.68 3.93 -20.20
N LYS A 361 -23.79 4.74 -19.59
CA LYS A 361 -24.03 6.17 -19.37
C LYS A 361 -24.39 6.89 -20.69
N LEU A 362 -23.72 6.54 -21.80
CA LEU A 362 -23.98 7.09 -23.14
C LEU A 362 -25.38 6.76 -23.71
N TYR A 363 -26.01 5.68 -23.25
CA TYR A 363 -27.35 5.32 -23.74
C TYR A 363 -28.46 6.25 -23.17
N LYS A 364 -28.16 6.97 -22.09
CA LYS A 364 -29.11 7.90 -21.44
C LYS A 364 -29.03 9.32 -22.00
N PHE A 365 -28.05 9.62 -22.84
CA PHE A 365 -27.91 10.86 -23.59
C PHE A 365 -28.42 10.66 -25.04
#